data_6926d87251aa093ed92a940632cf6453
#
_entry.id   6926d87251aa093ed92a940632cf6453
#
_cell.length_a   1.000
_cell.length_b   1.000
_cell.length_c   1.000
_cell.angle_alpha   90.00
_cell.angle_beta   90.00
_cell.angle_gamma   90.00
#
_symmetry.space_group_name_H-M   'P 1'
#
loop_
_entity.id
_entity.type
_entity.pdbx_description
1 polymer ?
#
loop_
_entity_poly.entity_id
_entity_poly.type
_entity_poly.pdbx_seq_one_letter_code
_entity_poly.pdbx_strand_id
1 'polypeptide(L)'
;MGAIISKTGCYIPSFAVRNDEFLDNSFLDIDGNPFFKKNQEIIEKFSSITGIKERRYAERNHNTSDLATFAALKALEANEEDKESIDYLIFSHNFGDTDFGSKQSGLMPSLASKVKSNL
;
A
#
# COMPACT_ATOMS: atom_id res chain seq x y z
N MET A 1 -23.14 -24.96 -2.69
CA MET A 1 -22.66 -23.84 -3.53
C MET A 1 -21.19 -23.63 -3.23
N GLY A 2 -20.32 -23.57 -4.24
CA GLY A 2 -18.91 -23.29 -4.09
C GLY A 2 -18.61 -21.85 -4.55
N ALA A 3 -17.70 -21.15 -3.86
CA ALA A 3 -17.14 -19.89 -4.35
C ALA A 3 -15.97 -20.21 -5.29
N ILE A 4 -15.86 -19.46 -6.38
CA ILE A 4 -14.78 -19.59 -7.36
C ILE A 4 -14.05 -18.24 -7.41
N ILE A 5 -12.70 -18.27 -7.31
CA ILE A 5 -11.88 -17.11 -7.63
C ILE A 5 -11.70 -17.10 -9.16
N SER A 6 -12.39 -16.20 -9.83
CA SER A 6 -12.34 -16.09 -11.29
C SER A 6 -11.06 -15.41 -11.76
N LYS A 7 -10.61 -14.37 -11.03
CA LYS A 7 -9.44 -13.56 -11.40
C LYS A 7 -8.73 -12.90 -10.24
N THR A 8 -7.51 -12.47 -10.53
CA THR A 8 -6.69 -11.67 -9.63
C THR A 8 -6.04 -10.52 -10.41
N GLY A 9 -5.89 -9.39 -9.75
CA GLY A 9 -5.15 -8.24 -10.26
C GLY A 9 -4.25 -7.67 -9.17
N CYS A 10 -3.10 -7.16 -9.55
CA CYS A 10 -2.19 -6.49 -8.62
C CYS A 10 -1.61 -5.21 -9.22
N TYR A 11 -1.32 -4.26 -8.35
CA TYR A 11 -0.55 -3.08 -8.70
C TYR A 11 0.63 -2.94 -7.73
N ILE A 12 1.82 -2.86 -8.29
CA ILE A 12 3.05 -2.65 -7.52
C ILE A 12 3.62 -1.31 -7.97
N PRO A 13 3.78 -0.33 -7.06
CA PRO A 13 4.38 0.95 -7.40
C PRO A 13 5.78 0.82 -7.97
N SER A 14 6.16 1.73 -8.87
CA SER A 14 7.45 1.71 -9.57
C SER A 14 8.61 2.20 -8.71
N PHE A 15 8.36 3.08 -7.74
CA PHE A 15 9.39 3.67 -6.90
C PHE A 15 9.93 2.65 -5.90
N ALA A 16 11.14 2.16 -6.15
CA ALA A 16 11.83 1.23 -5.28
C ALA A 16 12.74 1.98 -4.30
N VAL A 17 12.67 1.62 -3.02
CA VAL A 17 13.54 2.15 -1.95
C VAL A 17 14.29 0.98 -1.34
N ARG A 18 15.59 0.99 -1.42
CA ARG A 18 16.47 -0.04 -0.89
C ARG A 18 16.77 0.20 0.58
N ASN A 19 17.23 -0.84 1.26
CA ASN A 19 17.55 -0.73 2.69
C ASN A 19 18.69 0.24 2.99
N ASP A 20 19.66 0.40 2.07
CA ASP A 20 20.78 1.34 2.20
C ASP A 20 20.34 2.81 2.18
N GLU A 21 19.20 3.13 1.57
CA GLU A 21 18.65 4.49 1.56
C GLU A 21 18.16 4.96 2.94
N PHE A 22 18.05 4.05 3.91
CA PHE A 22 17.69 4.40 5.30
C PHE A 22 18.89 4.68 6.22
N LEU A 23 20.12 4.66 5.69
CA LEU A 23 21.34 4.87 6.48
C LEU A 23 21.39 6.25 7.16
N ASP A 24 20.82 7.26 6.52
CA ASP A 24 20.79 8.64 7.03
C ASP A 24 19.49 8.97 7.78
N ASN A 25 18.62 7.99 7.99
CA ASN A 25 17.37 8.20 8.72
C ASN A 25 17.57 8.28 10.23
N SER A 26 16.70 9.01 10.92
CA SER A 26 16.61 9.00 12.37
C SER A 26 15.69 7.88 12.83
N PHE A 27 16.26 6.86 13.48
CA PHE A 27 15.48 5.80 14.12
C PHE A 27 15.23 6.16 15.57
N LEU A 28 13.97 6.14 15.98
CA LEU A 28 13.54 6.50 17.32
C LEU A 28 12.95 5.28 18.04
N ASP A 29 13.12 5.25 19.36
CA ASP A 29 12.45 4.28 20.23
C ASP A 29 10.98 4.66 20.48
N ILE A 30 10.29 3.90 21.33
CA ILE A 30 8.89 4.12 21.67
C ILE A 30 8.66 5.45 22.41
N ASP A 31 9.67 5.97 23.07
CA ASP A 31 9.63 7.23 23.82
C ASP A 31 10.07 8.42 22.96
N GLY A 32 10.41 8.18 21.68
CA GLY A 32 10.85 9.20 20.73
C GLY A 32 12.33 9.58 20.84
N ASN A 33 13.14 8.83 21.59
CA ASN A 33 14.57 9.06 21.69
C ASN A 33 15.32 8.34 20.55
N PRO A 34 16.45 8.90 20.08
CA PRO A 34 17.28 8.23 19.10
C PRO A 34 17.78 6.87 19.60
N PHE A 35 17.78 5.87 18.73
CA PHE A 35 18.39 4.59 19.05
C PHE A 35 19.90 4.73 19.24
N PHE A 36 20.45 4.08 20.28
CA PHE A 36 21.89 4.07 20.56
C PHE A 36 22.73 3.28 19.54
N LYS A 37 22.08 2.45 18.72
CA LYS A 37 22.75 1.63 17.70
C LYS A 37 23.00 2.42 16.44
N LYS A 38 24.08 2.09 15.74
CA LYS A 38 24.34 2.63 14.41
C LYS A 38 23.24 2.19 13.42
N ASN A 39 22.87 3.07 12.52
CA ASN A 39 21.85 2.80 11.52
C ASN A 39 22.15 1.53 10.71
N GLN A 40 23.41 1.29 10.37
CA GLN A 40 23.84 0.07 9.70
C GLN A 40 23.39 -1.20 10.44
N GLU A 41 23.61 -1.27 11.76
CA GLU A 41 23.22 -2.43 12.57
C GLU A 41 21.69 -2.60 12.64
N ILE A 42 20.96 -1.48 12.69
CA ILE A 42 19.49 -1.49 12.69
C ILE A 42 18.98 -2.06 11.36
N ILE A 43 19.51 -1.59 10.24
CA ILE A 43 19.12 -2.00 8.89
C ILE A 43 19.45 -3.46 8.64
N GLU A 44 20.64 -3.93 9.03
CA GLU A 44 21.05 -5.34 8.93
C GLU A 44 20.12 -6.24 9.73
N LYS A 45 19.76 -5.83 10.96
CA LYS A 45 18.83 -6.56 11.80
C LYS A 45 17.42 -6.60 11.17
N PHE A 46 16.94 -5.48 10.63
CA PHE A 46 15.68 -5.44 9.89
C PHE A 46 15.69 -6.42 8.70
N SER A 47 16.74 -6.38 7.91
CA SER A 47 16.89 -7.28 6.76
C SER A 47 16.91 -8.75 7.18
N SER A 48 17.63 -9.08 8.27
CA SER A 48 17.71 -10.46 8.77
C SER A 48 16.38 -11.01 9.30
N ILE A 49 15.55 -10.15 9.92
CA ILE A 49 14.25 -10.54 10.49
C ILE A 49 13.18 -10.62 9.40
N THR A 50 13.15 -9.66 8.47
CA THR A 50 12.06 -9.51 7.51
C THR A 50 12.35 -10.18 6.17
N GLY A 51 13.62 -10.41 5.82
CA GLY A 51 14.05 -10.83 4.49
C GLY A 51 13.86 -9.75 3.41
N ILE A 52 13.38 -8.54 3.79
CA ILE A 52 13.09 -7.46 2.84
C ILE A 52 14.38 -6.73 2.48
N LYS A 53 14.68 -6.68 1.18
CA LYS A 53 15.85 -5.96 0.63
C LYS A 53 15.48 -4.59 0.08
N GLU A 54 14.28 -4.46 -0.47
CA GLU A 54 13.74 -3.21 -1.00
C GLU A 54 12.24 -3.15 -0.77
N ARG A 55 11.68 -1.94 -0.78
CA ARG A 55 10.25 -1.66 -0.66
C ARG A 55 9.78 -0.85 -1.86
N ARG A 56 8.52 -1.02 -2.22
CA ARG A 56 7.87 -0.24 -3.27
C ARG A 56 6.97 0.80 -2.62
N TYR A 57 7.24 2.05 -2.93
CA TYR A 57 6.48 3.19 -2.42
C TYR A 57 5.57 3.75 -3.51
N ALA A 58 4.37 4.16 -3.09
CA ALA A 58 3.46 4.91 -3.95
C ALA A 58 4.06 6.28 -4.31
N GLU A 59 3.67 6.81 -5.44
CA GLU A 59 3.95 8.20 -5.77
C GLU A 59 3.18 9.13 -4.83
N ARG A 60 3.68 10.35 -4.63
CA ARG A 60 3.13 11.30 -3.64
C ARG A 60 1.68 11.70 -3.89
N ASN A 61 1.22 11.59 -5.12
CA ASN A 61 -0.13 11.89 -5.56
C ASN A 61 -1.07 10.68 -5.55
N HIS A 62 -0.58 9.49 -5.14
CA HIS A 62 -1.39 8.28 -5.07
C HIS A 62 -1.71 7.92 -3.61
N ASN A 63 -2.99 7.72 -3.36
CA ASN A 63 -3.53 7.23 -2.10
C ASN A 63 -3.81 5.71 -2.14
N THR A 64 -4.19 5.15 -1.01
CA THR A 64 -4.53 3.72 -0.90
C THR A 64 -5.67 3.32 -1.85
N SER A 65 -6.67 4.19 -2.01
CA SER A 65 -7.79 3.97 -2.94
C SER A 65 -7.34 3.97 -4.40
N ASP A 66 -6.33 4.77 -4.78
CA ASP A 66 -5.79 4.79 -6.15
C ASP A 66 -5.07 3.48 -6.47
N LEU A 67 -4.21 3.00 -5.56
CA LEU A 67 -3.52 1.72 -5.72
C LEU A 67 -4.49 0.55 -5.87
N ALA A 68 -5.57 0.56 -5.08
CA ALA A 68 -6.62 -0.44 -5.17
C ALA A 68 -7.39 -0.36 -6.50
N THR A 69 -7.69 0.85 -6.96
CA THR A 69 -8.32 1.07 -8.27
C THR A 69 -7.46 0.51 -9.40
N PHE A 70 -6.15 0.79 -9.40
CA PHE A 70 -5.23 0.24 -10.41
C PHE A 70 -5.18 -1.29 -10.41
N ALA A 71 -5.20 -1.90 -9.21
CA ALA A 71 -5.25 -3.36 -9.10
C ALA A 71 -6.59 -3.94 -9.59
N ALA A 72 -7.71 -3.28 -9.24
CA ALA A 72 -9.04 -3.69 -9.65
C ALA A 72 -9.22 -3.59 -11.16
N LEU A 73 -8.78 -2.50 -11.79
CA LEU A 73 -8.82 -2.33 -13.25
C LEU A 73 -8.08 -3.47 -13.96
N LYS A 74 -6.88 -3.83 -13.49
CA LYS A 74 -6.14 -4.97 -14.07
C LYS A 74 -6.87 -6.31 -13.93
N ALA A 75 -7.60 -6.51 -12.82
CA ALA A 75 -8.40 -7.72 -12.66
C ALA A 75 -9.58 -7.74 -13.63
N LEU A 76 -10.21 -6.58 -13.89
CA LEU A 76 -11.36 -6.44 -14.80
C LEU A 76 -10.95 -6.50 -16.27
N GLU A 77 -9.91 -5.77 -16.69
CA GLU A 77 -9.39 -5.76 -18.06
C GLU A 77 -9.08 -7.17 -18.58
N ALA A 78 -8.62 -8.04 -17.69
CA ALA A 78 -8.29 -9.40 -18.06
C ALA A 78 -9.52 -10.24 -18.51
N ASN A 79 -10.78 -9.76 -18.40
CA ASN A 79 -11.98 -10.54 -18.68
C ASN A 79 -13.03 -9.87 -19.59
N GLU A 80 -12.88 -8.60 -19.91
CA GLU A 80 -13.96 -7.81 -20.52
C GLU A 80 -15.28 -7.91 -19.70
N GLU A 81 -15.16 -8.14 -18.37
CA GLU A 81 -16.34 -8.20 -17.52
C GLU A 81 -16.97 -6.82 -17.40
N ASP A 82 -18.29 -6.81 -17.48
CA ASP A 82 -19.07 -5.61 -17.24
C ASP A 82 -18.95 -5.20 -15.76
N LYS A 83 -18.42 -4.02 -15.50
CA LYS A 83 -18.27 -3.46 -14.15
C LYS A 83 -19.60 -3.36 -13.43
N GLU A 84 -20.69 -3.17 -14.16
CA GLU A 84 -22.05 -3.11 -13.62
C GLU A 84 -22.59 -4.48 -13.15
N SER A 85 -21.91 -5.57 -13.50
CA SER A 85 -22.25 -6.92 -13.02
C SER A 85 -21.73 -7.20 -11.59
N ILE A 86 -20.95 -6.29 -11.02
CA ILE A 86 -20.37 -6.46 -9.69
C ILE A 86 -21.36 -6.04 -8.60
N ASP A 87 -21.88 -7.00 -7.84
CA ASP A 87 -22.81 -6.75 -6.74
C ASP A 87 -22.15 -6.11 -5.53
N TYR A 88 -20.94 -6.56 -5.17
CA TYR A 88 -20.24 -6.13 -3.95
C TYR A 88 -18.78 -5.82 -4.20
N LEU A 89 -18.30 -4.73 -3.59
CA LEU A 89 -16.89 -4.37 -3.50
C LEU A 89 -16.49 -4.35 -2.02
N ILE A 90 -15.61 -5.27 -1.64
CA ILE A 90 -15.07 -5.38 -0.28
C ILE A 90 -13.63 -4.87 -0.30
N PHE A 91 -13.33 -3.86 0.52
CA PHE A 91 -12.02 -3.24 0.60
C PHE A 91 -11.44 -3.40 2.02
N SER A 92 -10.26 -4.01 2.11
CA SER A 92 -9.51 -4.13 3.37
C SER A 92 -8.27 -3.25 3.33
N HIS A 93 -8.04 -2.48 4.40
CA HIS A 93 -6.91 -1.58 4.54
C HIS A 93 -6.55 -1.34 6.00
N ASN A 94 -5.34 -0.83 6.27
CA ASN A 94 -4.89 -0.53 7.62
C ASN A 94 -5.14 0.93 8.03
N PHE A 95 -4.88 1.90 7.13
CA PHE A 95 -4.83 3.32 7.50
C PHE A 95 -5.78 4.23 6.74
N GLY A 96 -6.39 3.77 5.67
CA GLY A 96 -7.20 4.62 4.80
C GLY A 96 -6.35 5.45 3.83
N ASP A 97 -6.98 6.47 3.25
CA ASP A 97 -6.30 7.48 2.43
C ASP A 97 -5.70 8.56 3.31
N THR A 98 -4.45 8.89 3.06
CA THR A 98 -3.74 9.95 3.76
C THR A 98 -2.94 10.74 2.73
N ASP A 99 -3.31 12.01 2.53
CA ASP A 99 -2.60 12.87 1.59
C ASP A 99 -1.15 13.08 2.04
N PHE A 100 -0.24 13.18 1.09
CA PHE A 100 1.17 13.38 1.37
C PHE A 100 1.37 14.64 2.24
N GLY A 101 2.06 14.45 3.37
CA GLY A 101 2.27 15.51 4.37
C GLY A 101 1.12 15.72 5.36
N SER A 102 -0.03 15.05 5.19
CA SER A 102 -1.10 15.05 6.16
C SER A 102 -0.82 14.05 7.30
N LYS A 103 -1.32 14.36 8.48
CA LYS A 103 -1.31 13.45 9.64
C LYS A 103 -2.68 12.80 9.89
N GLN A 104 -3.66 13.10 9.04
CA GLN A 104 -5.03 12.65 9.20
C GLN A 104 -5.45 11.82 7.98
N SER A 105 -6.08 10.68 8.24
CA SER A 105 -6.73 9.89 7.20
C SER A 105 -8.11 10.45 6.90
N GLY A 106 -8.48 10.48 5.62
CA GLY A 106 -9.84 10.79 5.20
C GLY A 106 -10.78 9.64 5.57
N LEU A 107 -11.80 9.91 6.38
CA LEU A 107 -12.78 8.91 6.80
C LEU A 107 -13.95 8.76 5.81
N MET A 108 -14.25 9.80 5.06
CA MET A 108 -15.39 9.85 4.13
C MET A 108 -14.98 10.46 2.79
N PRO A 109 -15.48 9.94 1.65
CA PRO A 109 -16.24 8.70 1.52
C PRO A 109 -15.38 7.47 1.85
N SER A 110 -15.99 6.30 2.06
CA SER A 110 -15.25 5.06 2.32
C SER A 110 -14.32 4.72 1.13
N LEU A 111 -13.22 4.02 1.39
CA LEU A 111 -12.29 3.64 0.31
C LEU A 111 -12.97 2.78 -0.75
N ALA A 112 -13.86 1.87 -0.34
CA ALA A 112 -14.64 1.07 -1.28
C ALA A 112 -15.50 1.95 -2.20
N SER A 113 -16.12 3.03 -1.66
CA SER A 113 -16.88 3.98 -2.46
C SER A 113 -16.00 4.77 -3.43
N LYS A 114 -14.80 5.17 -3.00
CA LYS A 114 -13.82 5.85 -3.88
C LYS A 114 -13.38 4.93 -5.01
N VAL A 115 -13.02 3.69 -4.71
CA VAL A 115 -12.64 2.70 -5.72
C VAL A 115 -13.79 2.47 -6.69
N LYS A 116 -15.03 2.26 -6.18
CA LYS A 116 -16.21 2.09 -7.04
C LYS A 116 -16.43 3.28 -7.98
N SER A 117 -16.23 4.50 -7.49
CA SER A 117 -16.40 5.72 -8.30
C SER A 117 -15.35 5.85 -9.41
N ASN A 118 -14.20 5.19 -9.27
CA ASN A 118 -13.08 5.25 -10.21
C ASN A 118 -13.05 4.05 -11.18
N LEU A 119 -13.89 3.05 -10.97
CA LEU A 119 -14.08 1.90 -11.86
C LEU A 119 -15.11 2.20 -12.94
#